data_8c04b1f4287eb40d460403bca0733c2d
#
_entry.id   8c04b1f4287eb40d460403bca0733c2d
#
_cell.length_a   1.000
_cell.length_b   1.000
_cell.length_c   1.000
_cell.angle_alpha   90.00
_cell.angle_beta   90.00
_cell.angle_gamma   90.00
#
_symmetry.space_group_name_H-M   'P 1'
#
loop_
_entity.id
_entity.type
_entity.pdbx_description
1 polymer ?
#
loop_
_entity_poly.entity_id
_entity_poly.type
_entity_poly.pdbx_seq_one_letter_code
_entity_poly.pdbx_strand_id
1 'polypeptide(L)'
;MTETKNKAAESASAPVTKDFDLQNSVHKAEDFYFKNKNVINIALLVIVVVIGGTFAYNKFIKAPNEKKAADMVFHAQKAFEKDSFNLALNGDGNNDGFLQVINKYGSTKTGQLSKYYAGLCYVKMGKFQEGINMLKDFNAGDQLVQAMAYGVTGDAYMELKNTEEGIKYYKKAGQYSNNDFTGPTYLFRAGVALELAGKNDEAISIYKEIREKYPQSNEGREMDKYLARLGVVRE
;
A
#
# COMPACT_ATOMS: atom_id res chain seq x y z
N MET A 1 -78.55 -30.95 -41.06
CA MET A 1 -77.28 -31.13 -41.85
C MET A 1 -76.24 -30.24 -41.26
N THR A 2 -75.32 -30.94 -40.64
CA THR A 2 -73.86 -30.85 -40.70
C THR A 2 -73.27 -29.66 -40.01
N GLU A 3 -72.66 -29.98 -38.94
CA GLU A 3 -71.22 -30.30 -38.58
C GLU A 3 -70.44 -29.11 -38.12
N THR A 4 -70.12 -29.15 -36.83
CA THR A 4 -68.85 -29.35 -36.22
C THR A 4 -67.69 -28.52 -36.74
N LYS A 5 -67.12 -27.76 -35.90
CA LYS A 5 -65.71 -28.03 -35.49
C LYS A 5 -65.26 -27.17 -34.33
N ASN A 6 -64.95 -27.87 -33.27
CA ASN A 6 -64.00 -27.53 -32.22
C ASN A 6 -62.69 -26.99 -32.78
N LYS A 7 -62.16 -25.95 -32.19
CA LYS A 7 -60.71 -25.81 -32.12
C LYS A 7 -60.30 -25.23 -30.81
N ALA A 8 -59.44 -26.01 -30.18
CA ALA A 8 -58.79 -25.93 -28.91
C ALA A 8 -58.35 -24.54 -28.52
N ALA A 9 -58.65 -24.22 -27.29
CA ALA A 9 -57.92 -23.18 -26.53
C ALA A 9 -56.50 -23.66 -26.25
N GLU A 10 -55.57 -22.99 -26.83
CA GLU A 10 -54.12 -23.10 -26.53
C GLU A 10 -53.88 -22.44 -25.19
N SER A 11 -53.56 -23.23 -24.19
CA SER A 11 -53.22 -22.78 -22.86
C SER A 11 -51.85 -22.06 -22.92
N ALA A 12 -51.89 -20.74 -22.88
CA ALA A 12 -50.73 -19.96 -22.58
C ALA A 12 -50.25 -20.30 -21.15
N SER A 13 -49.18 -21.01 -21.06
CA SER A 13 -48.47 -21.23 -19.80
C SER A 13 -47.97 -19.87 -19.25
N ALA A 14 -48.60 -19.43 -18.18
CA ALA A 14 -48.15 -18.29 -17.41
C ALA A 14 -46.67 -18.51 -16.96
N PRO A 15 -45.84 -17.47 -16.94
CA PRO A 15 -44.48 -17.59 -16.42
C PRO A 15 -44.55 -17.99 -14.95
N VAL A 16 -43.87 -19.06 -14.59
CA VAL A 16 -43.64 -19.47 -13.20
C VAL A 16 -42.85 -18.36 -12.53
N THR A 17 -43.52 -17.42 -11.89
CA THR A 17 -42.94 -16.54 -10.91
C THR A 17 -42.47 -17.47 -9.79
N LYS A 18 -41.15 -17.53 -9.59
CA LYS A 18 -40.59 -18.08 -8.37
C LYS A 18 -41.02 -17.15 -7.24
N ASP A 19 -42.20 -17.40 -6.69
CA ASP A 19 -42.56 -16.83 -5.41
C ASP A 19 -41.51 -17.28 -4.45
N PHE A 20 -40.63 -16.35 -4.06
CA PHE A 20 -39.65 -16.56 -2.99
C PHE A 20 -40.49 -16.83 -1.74
N ASP A 21 -40.59 -18.10 -1.39
CA ASP A 21 -41.40 -18.54 -0.26
C ASP A 21 -40.75 -18.08 1.04
N LEU A 22 -41.04 -16.83 1.40
CA LEU A 22 -40.49 -16.15 2.58
C LEU A 22 -40.82 -16.93 3.86
N GLN A 23 -42.00 -17.56 3.94
CA GLN A 23 -42.39 -18.33 5.11
C GLN A 23 -41.52 -19.58 5.31
N ASN A 24 -41.31 -20.37 4.24
CA ASN A 24 -40.42 -21.54 4.33
C ASN A 24 -38.98 -21.16 4.60
N SER A 25 -38.55 -20.00 4.09
CA SER A 25 -37.20 -19.49 4.37
C SER A 25 -37.04 -19.05 5.82
N VAL A 26 -38.04 -18.42 6.41
CA VAL A 26 -38.07 -18.02 7.82
C VAL A 26 -38.10 -19.25 8.72
N HIS A 27 -38.95 -20.23 8.46
CA HIS A 27 -39.00 -21.48 9.26
C HIS A 27 -37.67 -22.26 9.21
N LYS A 28 -37.03 -22.34 8.04
CA LYS A 28 -35.71 -22.98 7.95
C LYS A 28 -34.64 -22.22 8.72
N ALA A 29 -34.70 -20.89 8.76
CA ALA A 29 -33.77 -20.07 9.54
C ALA A 29 -34.02 -20.22 11.04
N GLU A 30 -35.28 -20.28 11.48
CA GLU A 30 -35.66 -20.54 12.86
C GLU A 30 -35.19 -21.91 13.33
N ASP A 31 -35.46 -22.97 12.56
CA ASP A 31 -35.02 -24.33 12.86
C ASP A 31 -33.48 -24.43 12.94
N PHE A 32 -32.78 -23.78 12.02
CA PHE A 32 -31.33 -23.71 12.06
C PHE A 32 -30.83 -23.00 13.32
N TYR A 33 -31.46 -21.89 13.69
CA TYR A 33 -31.11 -21.16 14.90
C TYR A 33 -31.34 -22.00 16.15
N PHE A 34 -32.53 -22.59 16.32
CA PHE A 34 -32.86 -23.39 17.51
C PHE A 34 -31.96 -24.62 17.62
N LYS A 35 -31.61 -25.25 16.51
CA LYS A 35 -30.69 -26.40 16.48
C LYS A 35 -29.26 -26.03 16.86
N ASN A 36 -28.83 -24.82 16.50
CA ASN A 36 -27.45 -24.35 16.67
C ASN A 36 -27.30 -23.19 17.65
N LYS A 37 -28.32 -22.85 18.46
CA LYS A 37 -28.39 -21.65 19.30
C LYS A 37 -27.15 -21.46 20.18
N ASN A 38 -26.63 -22.53 20.76
CA ASN A 38 -25.47 -22.44 21.66
C ASN A 38 -24.19 -22.05 20.86
N VAL A 39 -24.01 -22.61 19.66
CA VAL A 39 -22.87 -22.29 18.79
C VAL A 39 -22.99 -20.85 18.29
N ILE A 40 -24.20 -20.44 17.87
CA ILE A 40 -24.47 -19.06 17.40
C ILE A 40 -24.25 -18.05 18.53
N ASN A 41 -24.75 -18.34 19.75
CA ASN A 41 -24.56 -17.45 20.89
C ASN A 41 -23.09 -17.33 21.31
N ILE A 42 -22.33 -18.43 21.28
CA ILE A 42 -20.88 -18.40 21.52
C ILE A 42 -20.17 -17.58 20.44
N ALA A 43 -20.52 -17.78 19.18
CA ALA A 43 -19.92 -17.02 18.06
C ALA A 43 -20.22 -15.52 18.21
N LEU A 44 -21.46 -15.13 18.55
CA LEU A 44 -21.83 -13.74 18.81
C LEU A 44 -21.06 -13.16 20.00
N LEU A 45 -20.92 -13.93 21.09
CA LEU A 45 -20.15 -13.51 22.26
C LEU A 45 -18.69 -13.24 21.88
N VAL A 46 -18.07 -14.14 21.11
CA VAL A 46 -16.69 -13.96 20.63
C VAL A 46 -16.57 -12.70 19.78
N ILE A 47 -17.51 -12.45 18.87
CA ILE A 47 -17.52 -11.23 18.04
C ILE A 47 -17.60 -9.97 18.93
N VAL A 48 -18.48 -9.96 19.92
CA VAL A 48 -18.63 -8.83 20.86
C VAL A 48 -17.33 -8.61 21.65
N VAL A 49 -16.70 -9.68 22.15
CA VAL A 49 -15.43 -9.59 22.89
C VAL A 49 -14.31 -9.06 21.99
N VAL A 50 -14.23 -9.52 20.74
CA VAL A 50 -13.22 -9.04 19.77
C VAL A 50 -13.43 -7.56 19.44
N ILE A 51 -14.68 -7.15 19.15
CA ILE A 51 -15.00 -5.74 18.86
C ILE A 51 -14.74 -4.86 20.07
N GLY A 52 -15.24 -5.26 21.25
CA GLY A 52 -15.05 -4.53 22.51
C GLY A 52 -13.57 -4.44 22.90
N GLY A 53 -12.84 -5.54 22.77
CA GLY A 53 -11.40 -5.60 23.05
C GLY A 53 -10.59 -4.71 22.11
N THR A 54 -10.88 -4.73 20.81
CA THR A 54 -10.20 -3.85 19.83
C THR A 54 -10.52 -2.38 20.06
N PHE A 55 -11.76 -2.05 20.42
CA PHE A 55 -12.15 -0.69 20.79
C PHE A 55 -11.41 -0.20 22.06
N ALA A 56 -11.41 -1.01 23.11
CA ALA A 56 -10.72 -0.70 24.36
C ALA A 56 -9.21 -0.54 24.14
N TYR A 57 -8.58 -1.45 23.40
CA TYR A 57 -7.17 -1.35 23.04
C TYR A 57 -6.86 -0.05 22.28
N ASN A 58 -7.65 0.28 21.25
CA ASN A 58 -7.45 1.50 20.47
C ASN A 58 -7.60 2.76 21.33
N LYS A 59 -8.61 2.83 22.22
CA LYS A 59 -8.89 4.01 23.04
C LYS A 59 -7.92 4.19 24.19
N PHE A 60 -7.57 3.11 24.90
CA PHE A 60 -6.84 3.19 26.17
C PHE A 60 -5.34 2.93 26.03
N ILE A 61 -4.91 2.28 24.94
CA ILE A 61 -3.50 1.95 24.72
C ILE A 61 -2.96 2.67 23.49
N LYS A 62 -3.56 2.46 22.31
CA LYS A 62 -3.00 2.96 21.06
C LYS A 62 -3.07 4.49 20.95
N ALA A 63 -4.21 5.11 21.28
CA ALA A 63 -4.35 6.55 21.17
C ALA A 63 -3.46 7.35 22.14
N PRO A 64 -3.34 6.99 23.44
CA PRO A 64 -2.38 7.65 24.33
C PRO A 64 -0.91 7.46 23.89
N ASN A 65 -0.55 6.27 23.42
CA ASN A 65 0.80 6.00 22.92
C ASN A 65 1.12 6.79 21.65
N GLU A 66 0.16 6.96 20.74
CA GLU A 66 0.31 7.81 19.55
C GLU A 66 0.60 9.26 19.94
N LYS A 67 -0.15 9.81 20.92
CA LYS A 67 0.07 11.16 21.41
C LYS A 67 1.48 11.32 22.00
N LYS A 68 1.89 10.39 22.87
CA LYS A 68 3.25 10.41 23.46
C LYS A 68 4.34 10.28 22.40
N ALA A 69 4.13 9.44 21.38
CA ALA A 69 5.06 9.31 20.25
C ALA A 69 5.17 10.61 19.44
N ALA A 70 4.03 11.28 19.20
CA ALA A 70 3.99 12.55 18.50
C ALA A 70 4.71 13.69 19.25
N ASP A 71 4.53 13.75 20.55
CA ASP A 71 5.25 14.72 21.41
C ASP A 71 6.75 14.43 21.39
N MET A 72 7.13 13.17 21.48
CA MET A 72 8.51 12.72 21.57
C MET A 72 9.30 12.92 20.26
N VAL A 73 8.66 12.74 19.10
CA VAL A 73 9.33 12.81 17.78
C VAL A 73 9.69 14.23 17.35
N PHE A 74 9.14 15.26 17.98
CA PHE A 74 9.23 16.64 17.55
C PHE A 74 10.68 17.15 17.42
N HIS A 75 11.54 16.86 18.40
CA HIS A 75 12.94 17.28 18.38
C HIS A 75 13.73 16.54 17.29
N ALA A 76 13.46 15.26 17.09
CA ALA A 76 14.08 14.47 16.03
C ALA A 76 13.72 15.01 14.65
N GLN A 77 12.45 15.38 14.41
CA GLN A 77 12.00 16.00 13.16
C GLN A 77 12.69 17.35 12.91
N LYS A 78 12.77 18.20 13.93
CA LYS A 78 13.48 19.48 13.82
C LYS A 78 14.97 19.33 13.53
N ALA A 79 15.63 18.31 14.12
CA ALA A 79 17.01 18.00 13.81
C ALA A 79 17.17 17.49 12.37
N PHE A 80 16.23 16.67 11.88
CA PHE A 80 16.19 16.19 10.51
C PHE A 80 16.04 17.34 9.50
N GLU A 81 15.13 18.28 9.75
CA GLU A 81 14.92 19.47 8.90
C GLU A 81 16.17 20.36 8.80
N LYS A 82 17.07 20.29 9.77
CA LYS A 82 18.36 20.99 9.80
C LYS A 82 19.53 20.15 9.30
N ASP A 83 19.26 19.06 8.59
CA ASP A 83 20.27 18.09 8.11
C ASP A 83 21.16 17.51 9.21
N SER A 84 20.76 17.62 10.48
CA SER A 84 21.46 17.06 11.62
C SER A 84 21.09 15.59 11.82
N PHE A 85 21.38 14.75 10.83
CA PHE A 85 20.87 13.38 10.74
C PHE A 85 21.28 12.48 11.91
N ASN A 86 22.50 12.64 12.41
CA ASN A 86 22.95 11.87 13.58
C ASN A 86 22.19 12.27 14.85
N LEU A 87 21.94 13.57 15.04
CA LEU A 87 21.12 14.09 16.13
C LEU A 87 19.66 13.65 16.00
N ALA A 88 19.10 13.75 14.81
CA ALA A 88 17.74 13.28 14.53
C ALA A 88 17.56 11.80 14.84
N LEU A 89 18.56 10.98 14.49
CA LEU A 89 18.53 9.54 14.70
C LEU A 89 18.66 9.15 16.17
N ASN A 90 19.66 9.71 16.88
CA ASN A 90 20.11 9.26 18.21
C ASN A 90 19.65 10.17 19.37
N GLY A 91 19.21 11.41 19.08
CA GLY A 91 18.97 12.41 20.12
C GLY A 91 20.28 12.99 20.71
N ASP A 92 20.13 13.81 21.75
CA ASP A 92 21.23 14.52 22.43
C ASP A 92 21.34 14.16 23.92
N GLY A 93 20.63 13.16 24.38
CA GLY A 93 20.56 12.74 25.78
C GLY A 93 19.46 13.45 26.59
N ASN A 94 19.08 14.68 26.22
CA ASN A 94 17.93 15.40 26.78
C ASN A 94 16.67 15.21 25.92
N ASN A 95 16.84 15.08 24.63
CA ASN A 95 15.77 14.90 23.65
C ASN A 95 15.96 13.56 22.93
N ASP A 96 14.88 12.83 22.81
CA ASP A 96 14.86 11.53 22.12
C ASP A 96 15.01 11.72 20.60
N GLY A 97 15.77 10.83 19.95
CA GLY A 97 15.84 10.71 18.49
C GLY A 97 14.84 9.70 17.95
N PHE A 98 14.84 9.48 16.62
CA PHE A 98 13.94 8.53 15.99
C PHE A 98 14.07 7.11 16.53
N LEU A 99 15.28 6.65 16.88
CA LEU A 99 15.49 5.29 17.40
C LEU A 99 14.79 5.07 18.75
N GLN A 100 14.78 6.07 19.64
CA GLN A 100 14.08 5.98 20.91
C GLN A 100 12.55 5.98 20.72
N VAL A 101 12.04 6.76 19.77
CA VAL A 101 10.61 6.74 19.40
C VAL A 101 10.21 5.37 18.87
N ILE A 102 11.02 4.78 17.99
CA ILE A 102 10.79 3.44 17.43
C ILE A 102 10.77 2.39 18.54
N ASN A 103 11.75 2.44 19.45
CA ASN A 103 11.85 1.48 20.54
C ASN A 103 10.65 1.54 21.49
N LYS A 104 10.19 2.75 21.88
CA LYS A 104 9.09 2.94 22.82
C LYS A 104 7.70 2.81 22.18
N TYR A 105 7.55 3.24 20.92
CA TYR A 105 6.26 3.43 20.25
C TYR A 105 6.21 2.90 18.80
N GLY A 106 7.04 1.94 18.45
CA GLY A 106 7.17 1.42 17.08
C GLY A 106 5.89 0.86 16.44
N SER A 107 4.89 0.48 17.26
CA SER A 107 3.58 0.03 16.78
C SER A 107 2.59 1.17 16.47
N THR A 108 2.90 2.41 16.85
CA THR A 108 2.09 3.59 16.56
C THR A 108 2.36 4.10 15.13
N LYS A 109 1.47 4.95 14.60
CA LYS A 109 1.70 5.59 13.29
C LYS A 109 2.97 6.45 13.30
N THR A 110 3.15 7.25 14.36
CA THR A 110 4.35 8.07 14.53
C THR A 110 5.61 7.20 14.66
N GLY A 111 5.55 6.08 15.39
CA GLY A 111 6.66 5.12 15.49
C GLY A 111 7.01 4.47 14.15
N GLN A 112 6.01 4.11 13.34
CA GLN A 112 6.25 3.63 11.99
C GLN A 112 6.87 4.72 11.10
N LEU A 113 6.33 5.95 11.13
CA LEU A 113 6.91 7.07 10.38
C LEU A 113 8.35 7.38 10.84
N SER A 114 8.64 7.20 12.13
CA SER A 114 10.01 7.33 12.64
C SER A 114 10.98 6.31 12.04
N LYS A 115 10.53 5.10 11.67
CA LYS A 115 11.35 4.14 10.92
C LYS A 115 11.74 4.68 9.54
N TYR A 116 10.77 5.31 8.84
CA TYR A 116 11.05 5.95 7.55
C TYR A 116 12.11 7.04 7.69
N TYR A 117 11.93 7.96 8.64
CA TYR A 117 12.91 9.03 8.86
C TYR A 117 14.27 8.52 9.36
N ALA A 118 14.30 7.49 10.22
CA ALA A 118 15.54 6.85 10.63
C ALA A 118 16.27 6.21 9.44
N GLY A 119 15.52 5.55 8.55
CA GLY A 119 16.07 5.03 7.29
C GLY A 119 16.67 6.12 6.42
N LEU A 120 15.98 7.25 6.26
CA LEU A 120 16.49 8.42 5.55
C LEU A 120 17.78 8.96 6.21
N CYS A 121 17.81 9.08 7.55
CA CYS A 121 19.00 9.51 8.28
C CYS A 121 20.19 8.61 7.97
N TYR A 122 20.00 7.28 8.03
CA TYR A 122 21.06 6.33 7.71
C TYR A 122 21.56 6.48 6.28
N VAL A 123 20.66 6.57 5.30
CA VAL A 123 21.03 6.76 3.88
C VAL A 123 21.80 8.07 3.70
N LYS A 124 21.33 9.18 4.30
CA LYS A 124 22.00 10.48 4.23
C LYS A 124 23.38 10.50 4.88
N MET A 125 23.61 9.64 5.88
CA MET A 125 24.93 9.46 6.51
C MET A 125 25.82 8.43 5.79
N GLY A 126 25.43 7.89 4.64
CA GLY A 126 26.16 6.86 3.90
C GLY A 126 26.07 5.45 4.52
N LYS A 127 25.24 5.25 5.53
CA LYS A 127 24.99 3.96 6.18
C LYS A 127 23.87 3.22 5.44
N PHE A 128 24.15 2.84 4.18
CA PHE A 128 23.13 2.38 3.26
C PHE A 128 22.47 1.07 3.70
N GLN A 129 23.24 0.12 4.26
CA GLN A 129 22.68 -1.15 4.68
C GLN A 129 21.73 -1.01 5.89
N GLU A 130 22.09 -0.17 6.87
CA GLU A 130 21.23 0.16 8.01
C GLU A 130 19.95 0.88 7.55
N GLY A 131 20.09 1.80 6.58
CA GLY A 131 18.97 2.49 5.96
C GLY A 131 18.01 1.51 5.29
N ILE A 132 18.52 0.58 4.48
CA ILE A 132 17.75 -0.48 3.84
C ILE A 132 16.99 -1.32 4.87
N ASN A 133 17.65 -1.74 5.94
CA ASN A 133 17.04 -2.56 6.98
C ASN A 133 15.88 -1.82 7.65
N MET A 134 16.08 -0.54 7.98
CA MET A 134 15.04 0.29 8.60
C MET A 134 13.84 0.53 7.68
N LEU A 135 14.10 0.83 6.39
CA LEU A 135 13.05 1.06 5.39
C LEU A 135 12.28 -0.22 5.02
N LYS A 136 12.92 -1.38 5.05
CA LYS A 136 12.24 -2.67 4.86
C LYS A 136 11.29 -3.03 6.00
N ASP A 137 11.62 -2.62 7.22
CA ASP A 137 10.78 -2.84 8.42
C ASP A 137 9.67 -1.78 8.57
N PHE A 138 9.66 -0.78 7.68
CA PHE A 138 8.65 0.26 7.63
C PHE A 138 7.38 -0.23 6.94
N ASN A 139 6.24 0.07 7.53
CA ASN A 139 4.93 -0.15 6.94
C ASN A 139 4.08 1.11 7.10
N ALA A 140 3.93 1.86 6.02
CA ALA A 140 3.05 3.02 6.00
C ALA A 140 1.59 2.58 5.88
N GLY A 141 0.71 3.23 6.62
CA GLY A 141 -0.71 3.19 6.32
C GLY A 141 -1.09 4.01 5.06
N ASP A 142 -0.11 4.71 4.48
CA ASP A 142 -0.25 5.60 3.33
C ASP A 142 0.55 5.08 2.14
N GLN A 143 -0.08 4.99 0.96
CA GLN A 143 0.53 4.43 -0.24
C GLN A 143 1.66 5.31 -0.80
N LEU A 144 1.55 6.64 -0.68
CA LEU A 144 2.55 7.58 -1.18
C LEU A 144 3.85 7.42 -0.42
N VAL A 145 3.78 7.47 0.93
CA VAL A 145 4.96 7.35 1.79
C VAL A 145 5.60 5.97 1.65
N GLN A 146 4.79 4.92 1.47
CA GLN A 146 5.32 3.57 1.22
C GLN A 146 6.08 3.48 -0.11
N ALA A 147 5.55 4.09 -1.17
CA ALA A 147 6.24 4.17 -2.46
C ALA A 147 7.57 4.93 -2.34
N MET A 148 7.57 6.05 -1.61
CA MET A 148 8.80 6.81 -1.33
C MET A 148 9.82 5.98 -0.56
N ALA A 149 9.39 5.18 0.43
CA ALA A 149 10.29 4.29 1.18
C ALA A 149 10.94 3.24 0.26
N TYR A 150 10.18 2.66 -0.67
CA TYR A 150 10.75 1.76 -1.67
C TYR A 150 11.72 2.49 -2.60
N GLY A 151 11.40 3.72 -3.02
CA GLY A 151 12.30 4.53 -3.84
C GLY A 151 13.65 4.79 -3.16
N VAL A 152 13.63 5.23 -1.90
CA VAL A 152 14.86 5.44 -1.10
C VAL A 152 15.61 4.13 -0.87
N THR A 153 14.91 3.01 -0.70
CA THR A 153 15.55 1.69 -0.63
C THR A 153 16.27 1.36 -1.94
N GLY A 154 15.66 1.71 -3.09
CA GLY A 154 16.30 1.61 -4.40
C GLY A 154 17.56 2.46 -4.50
N ASP A 155 17.48 3.75 -4.08
CA ASP A 155 18.64 4.65 -4.03
C ASP A 155 19.78 4.03 -3.22
N ALA A 156 19.51 3.51 -2.03
CA ALA A 156 20.50 2.90 -1.15
C ALA A 156 21.15 1.65 -1.76
N TYR A 157 20.39 0.82 -2.49
CA TYR A 157 20.97 -0.31 -3.22
C TYR A 157 21.85 0.12 -4.39
N MET A 158 21.49 1.20 -5.09
CA MET A 158 22.33 1.75 -6.16
C MET A 158 23.67 2.26 -5.61
N GLU A 159 23.67 2.92 -4.45
CA GLU A 159 24.89 3.35 -3.76
C GLU A 159 25.77 2.16 -3.35
N LEU A 160 25.17 1.05 -2.92
CA LEU A 160 25.89 -0.21 -2.64
C LEU A 160 26.34 -0.96 -3.90
N LYS A 161 26.16 -0.39 -5.11
CA LYS A 161 26.44 -1.03 -6.41
C LYS A 161 25.62 -2.32 -6.67
N ASN A 162 24.56 -2.53 -5.92
CA ASN A 162 23.61 -3.63 -6.15
C ASN A 162 22.49 -3.15 -7.09
N THR A 163 22.86 -2.99 -8.37
CA THR A 163 22.00 -2.41 -9.40
C THR A 163 20.72 -3.22 -9.59
N GLU A 164 20.77 -4.55 -9.47
CA GLU A 164 19.59 -5.40 -9.67
C GLU A 164 18.51 -5.15 -8.60
N GLU A 165 18.88 -5.15 -7.33
CA GLU A 165 17.94 -4.82 -6.26
C GLU A 165 17.50 -3.35 -6.35
N GLY A 166 18.38 -2.42 -6.72
CA GLY A 166 18.04 -1.03 -6.96
C GLY A 166 16.91 -0.87 -7.99
N ILE A 167 17.07 -1.48 -9.16
CA ILE A 167 16.04 -1.48 -10.22
C ILE A 167 14.73 -2.10 -9.73
N LYS A 168 14.81 -3.24 -9.04
CA LYS A 168 13.64 -3.94 -8.49
C LYS A 168 12.86 -3.04 -7.51
N TYR A 169 13.55 -2.34 -6.61
CA TYR A 169 12.91 -1.43 -5.66
C TYR A 169 12.34 -0.18 -6.33
N TYR A 170 12.97 0.37 -7.36
CA TYR A 170 12.41 1.45 -8.16
C TYR A 170 11.14 1.01 -8.91
N LYS A 171 11.15 -0.16 -9.56
CA LYS A 171 9.94 -0.72 -10.18
C LYS A 171 8.83 -0.90 -9.13
N LYS A 172 9.17 -1.45 -7.96
CA LYS A 172 8.23 -1.61 -6.85
C LYS A 172 7.65 -0.27 -6.39
N ALA A 173 8.47 0.76 -6.25
CA ALA A 173 8.03 2.10 -5.86
C ALA A 173 7.07 2.70 -6.90
N GLY A 174 7.43 2.63 -8.19
CA GLY A 174 6.64 3.17 -9.28
C GLY A 174 5.30 2.47 -9.49
N GLN A 175 5.22 1.17 -9.19
CA GLN A 175 4.01 0.35 -9.36
C GLN A 175 3.14 0.28 -8.11
N TYR A 176 3.66 0.68 -6.95
CA TYR A 176 2.95 0.53 -5.67
C TYR A 176 1.73 1.44 -5.53
N SER A 177 1.87 2.68 -5.97
CA SER A 177 0.76 3.62 -5.97
C SER A 177 0.52 4.13 -7.38
N ASN A 178 -0.68 3.87 -7.91
CA ASN A 178 -1.07 4.31 -9.25
C ASN A 178 -1.39 5.81 -9.24
N ASN A 179 -0.38 6.66 -8.97
CA ASN A 179 -0.52 8.12 -8.94
C ASN A 179 0.50 8.77 -9.87
N ASP A 180 0.17 9.97 -10.34
CA ASP A 180 0.96 10.74 -11.31
C ASP A 180 2.23 11.39 -10.72
N PHE A 181 2.49 11.19 -9.43
CA PHE A 181 3.63 11.78 -8.74
C PHE A 181 4.77 10.77 -8.54
N THR A 182 4.53 9.69 -7.79
CA THR A 182 5.57 8.68 -7.50
C THR A 182 5.71 7.64 -8.61
N GLY A 183 4.61 7.32 -9.30
CA GLY A 183 4.59 6.34 -10.38
C GLY A 183 5.64 6.64 -11.45
N PRO A 184 5.48 7.74 -12.22
CA PRO A 184 6.39 8.08 -13.30
C PRO A 184 7.82 8.35 -12.80
N THR A 185 7.99 9.01 -11.65
CA THR A 185 9.31 9.35 -11.10
C THR A 185 10.15 8.09 -10.82
N TYR A 186 9.58 7.09 -10.14
CA TYR A 186 10.35 5.88 -9.81
C TYR A 186 10.46 4.91 -10.97
N LEU A 187 9.47 4.82 -11.86
CA LEU A 187 9.60 4.08 -13.11
C LEU A 187 10.71 4.68 -13.98
N PHE A 188 10.79 6.01 -14.05
CA PHE A 188 11.86 6.67 -14.77
C PHE A 188 13.25 6.33 -14.21
N ARG A 189 13.42 6.37 -12.88
CA ARG A 189 14.68 5.93 -12.24
C ARG A 189 15.01 4.47 -12.57
N ALA A 190 14.00 3.59 -12.60
CA ALA A 190 14.18 2.19 -13.01
C ALA A 190 14.65 2.09 -14.47
N GLY A 191 14.02 2.84 -15.38
CA GLY A 191 14.40 2.89 -16.79
C GLY A 191 15.83 3.35 -17.00
N VAL A 192 16.25 4.44 -16.35
CA VAL A 192 17.63 4.94 -16.40
C VAL A 192 18.63 3.92 -15.84
N ALA A 193 18.31 3.29 -14.72
CA ALA A 193 19.18 2.27 -14.14
C ALA A 193 19.33 1.04 -15.03
N LEU A 194 18.25 0.62 -15.73
CA LEU A 194 18.26 -0.46 -16.72
C LEU A 194 19.15 -0.10 -17.93
N GLU A 195 19.03 1.12 -18.43
CA GLU A 195 19.84 1.64 -19.53
C GLU A 195 21.35 1.62 -19.19
N LEU A 196 21.69 2.13 -17.97
CA LEU A 196 23.06 2.11 -17.47
C LEU A 196 23.60 0.68 -17.27
N ALA A 197 22.73 -0.29 -17.02
CA ALA A 197 23.05 -1.70 -16.93
C ALA A 197 23.09 -2.42 -18.30
N GLY A 198 22.88 -1.70 -19.44
CA GLY A 198 22.83 -2.25 -20.78
C GLY A 198 21.58 -3.07 -21.09
N LYS A 199 20.55 -3.03 -20.23
CA LYS A 199 19.28 -3.74 -20.39
C LYS A 199 18.27 -2.87 -21.18
N ASN A 200 18.64 -2.52 -22.42
CA ASN A 200 17.93 -1.53 -23.23
C ASN A 200 16.48 -1.94 -23.52
N ASP A 201 16.19 -3.22 -23.80
CA ASP A 201 14.83 -3.67 -24.09
C ASP A 201 13.89 -3.50 -22.90
N GLU A 202 14.41 -3.77 -21.70
CA GLU A 202 13.63 -3.54 -20.47
C GLU A 202 13.44 -2.03 -20.22
N ALA A 203 14.45 -1.20 -20.48
CA ALA A 203 14.33 0.25 -20.35
C ALA A 203 13.29 0.81 -21.32
N ILE A 204 13.29 0.37 -22.58
CA ILE A 204 12.27 0.73 -23.59
C ILE A 204 10.87 0.38 -23.11
N SER A 205 10.70 -0.82 -22.53
CA SER A 205 9.40 -1.24 -21.99
C SER A 205 8.90 -0.30 -20.89
N ILE A 206 9.77 0.08 -19.94
CA ILE A 206 9.44 1.02 -18.88
C ILE A 206 9.13 2.43 -19.42
N TYR A 207 9.91 2.92 -20.38
CA TYR A 207 9.67 4.24 -20.97
C TYR A 207 8.34 4.30 -21.76
N LYS A 208 7.99 3.23 -22.47
CA LYS A 208 6.67 3.09 -23.10
C LYS A 208 5.55 3.08 -22.04
N GLU A 209 5.71 2.34 -20.95
CA GLU A 209 4.75 2.32 -19.84
C GLU A 209 4.52 3.73 -19.26
N ILE A 210 5.60 4.51 -19.03
CA ILE A 210 5.47 5.89 -18.51
C ILE A 210 4.73 6.75 -19.52
N ARG A 211 5.08 6.69 -20.80
CA ARG A 211 4.44 7.46 -21.87
C ARG A 211 2.94 7.20 -21.97
N GLU A 212 2.54 5.94 -21.85
CA GLU A 212 1.15 5.51 -21.98
C GLU A 212 0.31 5.81 -20.74
N LYS A 213 0.85 5.50 -19.55
CA LYS A 213 0.09 5.64 -18.30
C LYS A 213 0.13 7.05 -17.72
N TYR A 214 1.22 7.78 -17.91
CA TYR A 214 1.48 9.08 -17.29
C TYR A 214 1.86 10.18 -18.29
N PRO A 215 1.08 10.36 -19.40
CA PRO A 215 1.47 11.29 -20.48
C PRO A 215 1.56 12.75 -20.04
N GLN A 216 0.87 13.12 -18.95
CA GLN A 216 0.85 14.48 -18.42
C GLN A 216 1.91 14.75 -17.35
N SER A 217 2.58 13.71 -16.85
CA SER A 217 3.69 13.89 -15.90
C SER A 217 4.91 14.55 -16.56
N ASN A 218 5.82 15.08 -15.77
CA ASN A 218 7.06 15.64 -16.30
C ASN A 218 7.87 14.60 -17.04
N GLU A 219 7.98 13.41 -16.46
CA GLU A 219 8.66 12.27 -17.05
C GLU A 219 7.97 11.82 -18.35
N GLY A 220 6.62 11.69 -18.34
CA GLY A 220 5.85 11.23 -19.51
C GLY A 220 6.08 12.08 -20.75
N ARG A 221 6.17 13.40 -20.60
CA ARG A 221 6.44 14.34 -21.70
C ARG A 221 7.82 14.18 -22.32
N GLU A 222 8.78 13.64 -21.57
CA GLU A 222 10.15 13.44 -22.04
C GLU A 222 10.39 12.06 -22.68
N MET A 223 9.42 11.11 -22.57
CA MET A 223 9.65 9.71 -22.95
C MET A 223 9.97 9.51 -24.41
N ASP A 224 9.39 10.29 -25.32
CA ASP A 224 9.73 10.20 -26.76
C ASP A 224 11.22 10.45 -27.01
N LYS A 225 11.86 11.36 -26.28
CA LYS A 225 13.30 11.63 -26.34
C LYS A 225 14.13 10.43 -25.88
N TYR A 226 13.74 9.80 -24.75
CA TYR A 226 14.45 8.63 -24.21
C TYR A 226 14.29 7.40 -25.13
N LEU A 227 13.08 7.20 -25.67
CA LEU A 227 12.80 6.13 -26.63
C LEU A 227 13.57 6.31 -27.94
N ALA A 228 13.61 7.53 -28.49
CA ALA A 228 14.38 7.84 -29.70
C ALA A 228 15.87 7.59 -29.52
N ARG A 229 16.45 7.90 -28.35
CA ARG A 229 17.85 7.62 -28.02
C ARG A 229 18.16 6.12 -28.05
N LEU A 230 17.20 5.27 -27.72
CA LEU A 230 17.31 3.81 -27.78
C LEU A 230 16.87 3.22 -29.14
N GLY A 231 16.68 4.06 -30.17
CA GLY A 231 16.35 3.63 -31.51
C GLY A 231 14.87 3.35 -31.76
N VAL A 232 13.99 3.69 -30.84
CA VAL A 232 12.55 3.55 -31.03
C VAL A 232 12.01 4.79 -31.73
N VAL A 233 11.65 4.65 -33.00
CA VAL A 233 11.04 5.73 -33.80
C VAL A 233 9.55 5.80 -33.49
N ARG A 234 9.00 7.01 -33.45
CA ARG A 234 7.55 7.24 -33.29
C ARG A 234 6.87 6.82 -34.60
N GLU A 235 5.96 5.84 -34.52
CA GLU A 235 5.03 5.53 -35.61
C GLU A 235 3.95 6.60 -35.73
#